data_5ea8223a9417d35aaf31a3ec95d4057d
#
_entry.id   5ea8223a9417d35aaf31a3ec95d4057d
#
_cell.length_a   1.000
_cell.length_b   1.000
_cell.length_c   1.000
_cell.angle_alpha   90.00
_cell.angle_beta   90.00
_cell.angle_gamma   90.00
#
_symmetry.space_group_name_H-M   'P 1'
#
loop_
_entity.id
_entity.type
_entity.pdbx_description
1 polymer ?
#
loop_
_entity_poly.entity_id
_entity_poly.type
_entity_poly.pdbx_seq_one_letter_code
_entity_poly.pdbx_strand_id
1 'polypeptide(L)'
;APLGLSLGKKCGRCSTRYCGPECQVQHWQEGGHDQLCKTIKKAGGAEQYNANKKYAEAVTVASEACAEDTKDQTCYICTQALHWKTKEGLVRGCSCRGTAGVVHVSCLVEQAKILVAEGEENNLDYEAMQPRWDRWTQCSLCEQSYHSVVRCALGWACWKTFVGRPEMDPTRQLALCLLGKGLSAGGHYEDALVVQEAELATGRRVGTSENANHMLTVKSNLAKTYQSLDRSEEALSLRQEVYSRTLKLHGKEHGRTLQAASNYVSSLIGLKRFQQAKKLLRKSIPAARRVLGE
;
A
#
# COMPACT_ATOMS: atom_id res chain seq x y z
N ALA A 1 13.17 6.83 -12.34
CA ALA A 1 13.04 5.58 -13.10
C ALA A 1 11.92 4.74 -12.47
N PRO A 2 11.09 4.03 -13.24
CA PRO A 2 10.04 3.18 -12.68
C PRO A 2 10.65 2.15 -11.71
N LEU A 3 9.98 1.91 -10.60
CA LEU A 3 10.30 0.86 -9.64
C LEU A 3 10.39 -0.49 -10.39
N GLY A 4 11.55 -1.17 -10.32
CA GLY A 4 11.66 -2.55 -10.80
C GLY A 4 12.40 -2.80 -12.12
N LEU A 5 13.11 -1.85 -12.71
CA LEU A 5 13.99 -2.14 -13.84
C LEU A 5 15.32 -2.73 -13.36
N SER A 6 15.49 -4.04 -13.51
CA SER A 6 16.75 -4.75 -13.25
C SER A 6 17.85 -4.47 -14.29
N LEU A 7 17.48 -3.84 -15.42
CA LEU A 7 18.34 -3.56 -16.58
C LEU A 7 18.69 -2.06 -16.61
N GLY A 8 19.97 -1.72 -16.55
CA GLY A 8 20.46 -0.35 -16.67
C GLY A 8 21.83 -0.16 -16.01
N LYS A 9 22.55 0.89 -16.44
CA LYS A 9 23.82 1.27 -15.80
C LYS A 9 23.57 1.71 -14.36
N LYS A 10 24.52 1.41 -13.49
CA LYS A 10 24.49 1.82 -12.08
C LYS A 10 25.56 2.88 -11.81
N CYS A 11 25.25 3.85 -10.95
CA CYS A 11 26.27 4.69 -10.35
C CYS A 11 27.23 3.81 -9.54
N GLY A 12 28.53 3.85 -9.84
CA GLY A 12 29.53 3.03 -9.15
C GLY A 12 29.65 3.32 -7.64
N ARG A 13 29.17 4.48 -7.17
CA ARG A 13 29.26 4.90 -5.77
C ARG A 13 28.02 4.55 -4.94
N CYS A 14 26.81 4.85 -5.46
CA CYS A 14 25.56 4.73 -4.70
C CYS A 14 24.57 3.72 -5.29
N SER A 15 24.95 3.04 -6.37
CA SER A 15 24.14 2.03 -7.09
C SER A 15 22.80 2.54 -7.65
N THR A 16 22.59 3.85 -7.73
CA THR A 16 21.44 4.43 -8.44
C THR A 16 21.42 3.91 -9.87
N ARG A 17 20.26 3.42 -10.33
CA ARG A 17 20.08 2.82 -11.66
C ARG A 17 19.63 3.86 -12.67
N TYR A 18 20.08 3.72 -13.92
CA TYR A 18 19.75 4.58 -15.03
C TYR A 18 19.38 3.73 -16.25
N CYS A 19 18.46 4.21 -17.07
CA CYS A 19 18.08 3.58 -18.32
C CYS A 19 19.24 3.56 -19.34
N GLY A 20 20.15 4.53 -19.26
CA GLY A 20 21.33 4.61 -20.12
C GLY A 20 22.39 5.58 -19.60
N PRO A 21 23.53 5.71 -20.30
CA PRO A 21 24.60 6.63 -19.92
C PRO A 21 24.15 8.09 -19.98
N GLU A 22 23.33 8.45 -20.96
CA GLU A 22 22.80 9.82 -21.12
C GLU A 22 21.97 10.25 -19.91
N CYS A 23 21.06 9.39 -19.43
CA CYS A 23 20.28 9.64 -18.21
C CYS A 23 21.17 9.76 -16.97
N GLN A 24 22.31 9.06 -16.93
CA GLN A 24 23.28 9.16 -15.85
C GLN A 24 23.99 10.52 -15.88
N VAL A 25 24.45 10.95 -17.04
CA VAL A 25 25.13 12.24 -17.24
C VAL A 25 24.18 13.39 -16.95
N GLN A 26 22.97 13.36 -17.49
CA GLN A 26 21.95 14.36 -17.23
C GLN A 26 21.63 14.48 -15.74
N HIS A 27 21.40 13.36 -15.06
CA HIS A 27 21.12 13.37 -13.61
C HIS A 27 22.33 13.87 -12.79
N TRP A 28 23.57 13.61 -13.26
CA TRP A 28 24.77 14.10 -12.61
C TRP A 28 24.90 15.62 -12.73
N GLN A 29 24.69 16.17 -13.92
CA GLN A 29 24.88 17.58 -14.22
C GLN A 29 23.69 18.46 -13.84
N GLU A 30 22.46 18.02 -14.17
CA GLU A 30 21.24 18.82 -14.02
C GLU A 30 20.39 18.37 -12.81
N GLY A 31 20.45 17.09 -12.47
CA GLY A 31 19.64 16.49 -11.40
C GLY A 31 20.29 16.52 -10.02
N GLY A 32 21.46 17.16 -9.86
CA GLY A 32 22.13 17.32 -8.57
C GLY A 32 22.62 16.00 -7.93
N HIS A 33 22.80 14.95 -8.74
CA HIS A 33 23.24 13.64 -8.21
C HIS A 33 24.63 13.68 -7.60
N ASP A 34 25.52 14.53 -8.09
CA ASP A 34 26.86 14.76 -7.54
C ASP A 34 26.83 15.12 -6.06
N GLN A 35 25.90 15.99 -5.66
CA GLN A 35 25.67 16.42 -4.27
C GLN A 35 24.98 15.34 -3.45
N LEU A 36 24.00 14.64 -4.03
CA LEU A 36 23.18 13.64 -3.36
C LEU A 36 23.85 12.25 -3.26
N CYS A 37 24.83 11.96 -4.11
CA CYS A 37 25.41 10.63 -4.25
C CYS A 37 25.93 10.03 -2.93
N LYS A 38 26.59 10.84 -2.10
CA LYS A 38 27.07 10.38 -0.77
C LYS A 38 25.91 10.08 0.18
N THR A 39 24.88 10.92 0.16
CA THR A 39 23.67 10.77 1.01
C THR A 39 22.88 9.54 0.60
N ILE A 40 22.71 9.32 -0.70
CA ILE A 40 22.06 8.12 -1.26
C ILE A 40 22.83 6.85 -0.84
N LYS A 41 24.18 6.87 -0.93
CA LYS A 41 24.99 5.73 -0.47
C LYS A 41 24.81 5.46 1.02
N LYS A 42 24.83 6.50 1.86
CA LYS A 42 24.62 6.38 3.32
C LYS A 42 23.23 5.83 3.67
N ALA A 43 22.23 6.15 2.88
CA ALA A 43 20.87 5.63 3.06
C ALA A 43 20.71 4.16 2.67
N GLY A 44 21.68 3.54 1.99
CA GLY A 44 21.57 2.17 1.50
C GLY A 44 21.11 2.06 0.04
N GLY A 45 21.12 3.18 -0.71
CA GLY A 45 20.74 3.23 -2.12
C GLY A 45 19.59 4.18 -2.41
N ALA A 46 19.28 4.37 -3.69
CA ALA A 46 18.30 5.36 -4.14
C ALA A 46 16.88 5.03 -3.67
N GLU A 47 16.48 3.77 -3.68
CA GLU A 47 15.14 3.37 -3.22
C GLU A 47 14.96 3.66 -1.73
N GLN A 48 15.93 3.31 -0.90
CA GLN A 48 15.89 3.58 0.54
C GLN A 48 15.94 5.10 0.83
N TYR A 49 16.77 5.84 0.10
CA TYR A 49 16.84 7.29 0.22
C TYR A 49 15.50 7.96 -0.08
N ASN A 50 14.88 7.57 -1.20
CA ASN A 50 13.56 8.10 -1.60
C ASN A 50 12.46 7.68 -0.61
N ALA A 51 12.46 6.43 -0.14
CA ALA A 51 11.52 5.95 0.86
C ALA A 51 11.64 6.74 2.19
N ASN A 52 12.87 7.02 2.63
CA ASN A 52 13.11 7.82 3.83
C ASN A 52 12.58 9.25 3.68
N LYS A 53 12.85 9.89 2.52
CA LYS A 53 12.39 11.24 2.21
C LYS A 53 10.86 11.32 2.16
N LYS A 54 10.23 10.42 1.39
CA LYS A 54 8.78 10.37 1.23
C LYS A 54 8.05 10.03 2.55
N TYR A 55 8.63 9.16 3.36
CA TYR A 55 8.12 8.90 4.71
C TYR A 55 8.13 10.16 5.58
N ALA A 56 9.22 10.91 5.61
CA ALA A 56 9.31 12.14 6.40
C ALA A 56 8.27 13.18 5.94
N GLU A 57 8.13 13.38 4.61
CA GLU A 57 7.11 14.25 4.02
C GLU A 57 5.69 13.81 4.45
N ALA A 58 5.36 12.52 4.33
CA ALA A 58 4.05 11.99 4.67
C ALA A 58 3.71 12.10 6.17
N VAL A 59 4.71 11.93 7.06
CA VAL A 59 4.53 12.13 8.50
C VAL A 59 4.24 13.59 8.82
N THR A 60 4.96 14.53 8.20
CA THR A 60 4.70 15.97 8.38
C THR A 60 3.27 16.31 7.97
N VAL A 61 2.84 15.91 6.77
CA VAL A 61 1.47 16.12 6.27
C VAL A 61 0.43 15.50 7.22
N ALA A 62 0.68 14.29 7.71
CA ALA A 62 -0.25 13.62 8.62
C ALA A 62 -0.37 14.35 9.97
N SER A 63 0.75 14.81 10.54
CA SER A 63 0.76 15.54 11.81
C SER A 63 0.07 16.90 11.67
N GLU A 64 0.34 17.63 10.59
CA GLU A 64 -0.31 18.91 10.31
C GLU A 64 -1.83 18.76 10.12
N ALA A 65 -2.25 17.76 9.34
CA ALA A 65 -3.68 17.49 9.10
C ALA A 65 -4.44 17.06 10.36
N CYS A 66 -3.75 16.52 11.37
CA CYS A 66 -4.37 16.08 12.63
C CYS A 66 -4.15 17.08 13.78
N ALA A 67 -3.46 18.21 13.57
CA ALA A 67 -3.01 19.10 14.64
C ALA A 67 -4.16 19.60 15.53
N GLU A 68 -5.24 20.07 14.95
CA GLU A 68 -6.40 20.56 15.73
C GLU A 68 -7.12 19.43 16.49
N ASP A 69 -7.24 18.25 15.86
CA ASP A 69 -7.91 17.09 16.47
C ASP A 69 -7.10 16.45 17.61
N THR A 70 -5.79 16.68 17.63
CA THR A 70 -4.88 16.12 18.64
C THR A 70 -4.30 17.15 19.61
N LYS A 71 -4.80 18.37 19.54
CA LYS A 71 -4.36 19.48 20.41
C LYS A 71 -4.50 19.12 21.88
N ASP A 72 -3.51 19.52 22.68
CA ASP A 72 -3.44 19.28 24.14
C ASP A 72 -3.52 17.80 24.56
N GLN A 73 -3.24 16.87 23.61
CA GLN A 73 -3.25 15.44 23.87
C GLN A 73 -1.84 14.85 23.91
N THR A 74 -1.75 13.60 24.31
CA THR A 74 -0.50 12.83 24.34
C THR A 74 -0.67 11.50 23.63
N CYS A 75 0.43 10.96 23.11
CA CYS A 75 0.48 9.65 22.48
C CYS A 75 0.12 8.54 23.48
N TYR A 76 -0.83 7.66 23.16
CA TYR A 76 -1.22 6.56 24.04
C TYR A 76 -0.12 5.49 24.20
N ILE A 77 0.93 5.50 23.35
CA ILE A 77 2.06 4.55 23.45
C ILE A 77 3.22 5.14 24.27
N CYS A 78 3.72 6.33 23.91
CA CYS A 78 4.90 6.92 24.57
C CYS A 78 4.59 8.05 25.55
N THR A 79 3.32 8.41 25.72
CA THR A 79 2.80 9.43 26.67
C THR A 79 3.33 10.86 26.44
N GLN A 80 3.98 11.13 25.31
CA GLN A 80 4.53 12.44 24.97
C GLN A 80 3.63 13.17 23.96
N ALA A 81 3.62 14.50 23.97
CA ALA A 81 2.97 15.33 22.94
C ALA A 81 3.77 15.39 21.65
N LEU A 82 5.10 15.43 21.74
CA LEU A 82 6.02 15.31 20.62
C LEU A 82 6.87 14.05 20.78
N HIS A 83 7.05 13.31 19.69
CA HIS A 83 7.84 12.08 19.72
C HIS A 83 9.29 12.37 20.13
N TRP A 84 9.80 11.68 21.15
CA TRP A 84 11.07 11.97 21.80
C TRP A 84 12.27 12.00 20.83
N LYS A 85 12.27 11.15 19.80
CA LYS A 85 13.38 11.02 18.85
C LYS A 85 13.17 11.85 17.58
N THR A 86 11.99 11.73 16.92
CA THR A 86 11.72 12.35 15.63
C THR A 86 11.15 13.77 15.72
N LYS A 87 10.67 14.16 16.91
CA LYS A 87 9.98 15.44 17.17
C LYS A 87 8.70 15.63 16.35
N GLU A 88 8.16 14.55 15.75
CA GLU A 88 6.89 14.58 15.02
C GLU A 88 5.71 14.81 15.98
N GLY A 89 4.67 15.44 15.46
CA GLY A 89 3.41 15.66 16.15
C GLY A 89 2.53 14.40 16.17
N LEU A 90 1.39 14.53 16.82
CA LEU A 90 0.40 13.48 16.98
C LEU A 90 -0.51 13.35 15.75
N VAL A 91 -1.03 12.15 15.55
CA VAL A 91 -2.04 11.84 14.53
C VAL A 91 -3.18 11.03 15.13
N ARG A 92 -4.35 11.10 14.48
CA ARG A 92 -5.47 10.16 14.68
C ARG A 92 -6.07 9.84 13.31
N GLY A 93 -5.90 8.63 12.85
CA GLY A 93 -6.34 8.17 11.53
C GLY A 93 -7.32 6.99 11.59
N CYS A 94 -8.03 6.81 12.71
CA CYS A 94 -8.97 5.71 12.94
C CYS A 94 -10.30 6.23 13.49
N SER A 95 -11.22 5.32 13.85
CA SER A 95 -12.55 5.68 14.38
C SER A 95 -12.59 5.90 15.90
N CYS A 96 -11.45 5.90 16.59
CA CYS A 96 -11.38 6.22 18.02
C CYS A 96 -11.84 7.65 18.30
N ARG A 97 -12.34 7.88 19.51
CA ARG A 97 -12.84 9.19 19.98
C ARG A 97 -12.18 9.61 21.30
N GLY A 98 -12.31 10.87 21.65
CA GLY A 98 -11.69 11.45 22.84
C GLY A 98 -10.17 11.37 22.77
N THR A 99 -9.51 10.92 23.81
CA THR A 99 -8.06 10.72 23.87
C THR A 99 -7.58 9.41 23.26
N ALA A 100 -8.49 8.46 22.96
CA ALA A 100 -8.16 7.18 22.36
C ALA A 100 -7.70 7.33 20.91
N GLY A 101 -6.71 6.54 20.50
CA GLY A 101 -6.20 6.49 19.13
C GLY A 101 -5.32 7.66 18.73
N VAL A 102 -5.00 8.57 19.65
CA VAL A 102 -4.02 9.66 19.43
C VAL A 102 -2.61 9.11 19.65
N VAL A 103 -1.75 9.24 18.62
CA VAL A 103 -0.48 8.53 18.60
C VAL A 103 0.51 9.19 17.61
N HIS A 104 1.80 8.92 17.77
CA HIS A 104 2.79 9.24 16.74
C HIS A 104 2.83 8.14 15.67
N VAL A 105 3.04 8.53 14.41
CA VAL A 105 3.26 7.55 13.32
C VAL A 105 4.44 6.65 13.66
N SER A 106 5.56 7.22 14.16
CA SER A 106 6.75 6.44 14.57
C SER A 106 6.46 5.41 15.66
N CYS A 107 5.56 5.70 16.61
CA CYS A 107 5.17 4.73 17.63
C CYS A 107 4.38 3.55 17.04
N LEU A 108 3.46 3.82 16.12
CA LEU A 108 2.73 2.76 15.39
C LEU A 108 3.68 1.91 14.54
N VAL A 109 4.61 2.56 13.86
CA VAL A 109 5.63 1.89 13.02
C VAL A 109 6.50 0.96 13.86
N GLU A 110 6.96 1.42 15.02
CA GLU A 110 7.81 0.59 15.89
C GLU A 110 7.04 -0.62 16.45
N GLN A 111 5.80 -0.41 16.89
CA GLN A 111 4.92 -1.50 17.31
C GLN A 111 4.73 -2.55 16.18
N ALA A 112 4.40 -2.10 14.97
CA ALA A 112 4.18 -3.01 13.84
C ALA A 112 5.46 -3.76 13.43
N LYS A 113 6.62 -3.10 13.48
CA LYS A 113 7.93 -3.72 13.20
C LYS A 113 8.27 -4.81 14.19
N ILE A 114 8.12 -4.53 15.50
CA ILE A 114 8.40 -5.51 16.56
C ILE A 114 7.54 -6.74 16.36
N LEU A 115 6.23 -6.57 16.17
CA LEU A 115 5.30 -7.68 16.02
C LEU A 115 5.59 -8.54 14.77
N VAL A 116 5.96 -7.92 13.65
CA VAL A 116 6.33 -8.67 12.44
C VAL A 116 7.65 -9.41 12.65
N ALA A 117 8.66 -8.76 13.26
CA ALA A 117 9.96 -9.39 13.55
C ALA A 117 9.80 -10.59 14.50
N GLU A 118 9.06 -10.44 15.58
CA GLU A 118 8.75 -11.56 16.50
C GLU A 118 8.06 -12.72 15.79
N GLY A 119 7.13 -12.42 14.86
CA GLY A 119 6.47 -13.46 14.08
C GLY A 119 7.43 -14.20 13.14
N GLU A 120 8.34 -13.47 12.48
CA GLU A 120 9.37 -14.05 11.62
C GLU A 120 10.38 -14.90 12.42
N GLU A 121 10.84 -14.41 13.56
CA GLU A 121 11.78 -15.13 14.45
C GLU A 121 11.18 -16.45 14.99
N ASN A 122 9.88 -16.44 15.26
CA ASN A 122 9.17 -17.63 15.74
C ASN A 122 8.63 -18.52 14.60
N ASN A 123 8.96 -18.22 13.33
CA ASN A 123 8.50 -18.96 12.15
C ASN A 123 6.99 -19.20 12.12
N LEU A 124 6.20 -18.16 12.47
CA LEU A 124 4.76 -18.26 12.50
C LEU A 124 4.18 -18.48 11.10
N ASP A 125 3.12 -19.27 11.02
CA ASP A 125 2.38 -19.49 9.78
C ASP A 125 1.62 -18.23 9.33
N TYR A 126 1.00 -18.32 8.16
CA TYR A 126 0.29 -17.20 7.54
C TYR A 126 -0.85 -16.67 8.43
N GLU A 127 -1.61 -17.55 9.08
CA GLU A 127 -2.76 -17.17 9.91
C GLU A 127 -2.31 -16.41 11.16
N ALA A 128 -1.26 -16.88 11.82
CA ALA A 128 -0.67 -16.23 12.99
C ALA A 128 0.07 -14.93 12.65
N MET A 129 0.60 -14.80 11.42
CA MET A 129 1.24 -13.57 10.94
C MET A 129 0.24 -12.47 10.58
N GLN A 130 -0.98 -12.82 10.13
CA GLN A 130 -1.96 -11.84 9.65
C GLN A 130 -2.28 -10.74 10.67
N PRO A 131 -2.59 -11.01 11.96
CA PRO A 131 -2.87 -9.97 12.96
C PRO A 131 -1.68 -9.03 13.22
N ARG A 132 -0.45 -9.49 13.00
CA ARG A 132 0.77 -8.68 13.12
C ARG A 132 0.91 -7.71 11.97
N TRP A 133 0.63 -8.17 10.75
CA TRP A 133 0.59 -7.33 9.56
C TRP A 133 -0.55 -6.32 9.60
N ASP A 134 -1.66 -6.65 10.24
CA ASP A 134 -2.80 -5.74 10.37
C ASP A 134 -2.43 -4.47 11.15
N ARG A 135 -1.40 -4.51 12.01
CA ARG A 135 -0.91 -3.31 12.71
C ARG A 135 -0.39 -2.21 11.79
N TRP A 136 0.02 -2.54 10.58
CA TRP A 136 0.36 -1.53 9.56
C TRP A 136 -0.86 -0.82 8.96
N THR A 137 -2.05 -1.34 9.17
CA THR A 137 -3.26 -0.88 8.48
C THR A 137 -4.46 -0.62 9.39
N GLN A 138 -4.45 -1.16 10.61
CA GLN A 138 -5.56 -1.13 11.55
C GLN A 138 -5.12 -0.65 12.93
N CYS A 139 -5.98 0.13 13.56
CA CYS A 139 -5.80 0.58 14.94
C CYS A 139 -5.94 -0.59 15.92
N SER A 140 -5.00 -0.70 16.86
CA SER A 140 -5.04 -1.75 17.90
C SER A 140 -6.16 -1.58 18.93
N LEU A 141 -6.77 -0.40 19.01
CA LEU A 141 -7.80 -0.09 20.00
C LEU A 141 -9.23 -0.30 19.46
N CYS A 142 -9.50 0.13 18.22
CA CYS A 142 -10.85 0.04 17.66
C CYS A 142 -10.95 -0.93 16.48
N GLU A 143 -9.85 -1.58 16.10
CA GLU A 143 -9.74 -2.56 14.99
C GLU A 143 -10.18 -2.03 13.62
N GLN A 144 -10.44 -0.74 13.52
CA GLN A 144 -10.77 -0.10 12.25
C GLN A 144 -9.52 0.28 11.47
N SER A 145 -9.62 0.24 10.15
CA SER A 145 -8.53 0.64 9.27
C SER A 145 -8.18 2.11 9.45
N TYR A 146 -6.88 2.40 9.45
CA TYR A 146 -6.41 3.78 9.28
C TYR A 146 -6.86 4.32 7.92
N HIS A 147 -7.09 5.62 7.83
CA HIS A 147 -7.61 6.28 6.63
C HIS A 147 -6.78 7.52 6.26
N SER A 148 -7.04 8.07 5.07
CA SER A 148 -6.47 9.34 4.59
C SER A 148 -4.94 9.41 4.71
N VAL A 149 -4.40 10.56 5.09
CA VAL A 149 -2.96 10.87 5.19
C VAL A 149 -2.21 10.00 6.19
N VAL A 150 -2.86 9.56 7.27
CA VAL A 150 -2.23 8.66 8.26
C VAL A 150 -1.96 7.29 7.64
N ARG A 151 -2.90 6.76 6.85
CA ARG A 151 -2.69 5.51 6.12
C ARG A 151 -1.59 5.65 5.07
N CYS A 152 -1.48 6.82 4.41
CA CYS A 152 -0.39 7.11 3.48
C CYS A 152 0.97 7.09 4.19
N ALA A 153 1.09 7.75 5.35
CA ALA A 153 2.31 7.77 6.14
C ALA A 153 2.73 6.36 6.61
N LEU A 154 1.77 5.53 7.04
CA LEU A 154 2.03 4.13 7.40
C LEU A 154 2.43 3.27 6.20
N GLY A 155 1.86 3.51 5.02
CA GLY A 155 2.29 2.87 3.77
C GLY A 155 3.75 3.17 3.43
N TRP A 156 4.16 4.43 3.49
CA TRP A 156 5.56 4.83 3.31
C TRP A 156 6.47 4.27 4.39
N ALA A 157 6.02 4.21 5.63
CA ALA A 157 6.77 3.62 6.73
C ALA A 157 7.03 2.13 6.51
N CYS A 158 6.00 1.38 6.11
CA CYS A 158 6.11 -0.03 5.79
C CYS A 158 7.10 -0.26 4.63
N TRP A 159 6.96 0.49 3.54
CA TRP A 159 7.89 0.42 2.41
C TRP A 159 9.33 0.73 2.82
N LYS A 160 9.55 1.84 3.54
CA LYS A 160 10.85 2.21 4.07
C LYS A 160 11.50 1.10 4.91
N THR A 161 10.70 0.37 5.67
CA THR A 161 11.20 -0.71 6.54
C THR A 161 11.68 -1.91 5.74
N PHE A 162 10.99 -2.28 4.66
CA PHE A 162 11.21 -3.53 3.95
C PHE A 162 11.79 -3.40 2.54
N VAL A 163 12.00 -2.17 2.04
CA VAL A 163 12.53 -1.92 0.67
C VAL A 163 13.92 -2.51 0.43
N GLY A 164 14.72 -2.66 1.48
CA GLY A 164 16.07 -3.26 1.41
C GLY A 164 16.09 -4.77 1.23
N ARG A 165 14.97 -5.48 1.40
CA ARG A 165 14.88 -6.93 1.19
C ARG A 165 14.95 -7.30 -0.30
N PRO A 166 15.30 -8.53 -0.65
CA PRO A 166 15.29 -9.00 -2.04
C PRO A 166 13.97 -8.70 -2.75
N GLU A 167 14.00 -8.44 -4.07
CA GLU A 167 12.79 -8.11 -4.87
C GLU A 167 11.70 -9.18 -4.77
N MET A 168 12.12 -10.44 -4.62
CA MET A 168 11.24 -11.61 -4.54
C MET A 168 10.75 -11.93 -3.12
N ASP A 169 11.21 -11.19 -2.12
CA ASP A 169 10.82 -11.39 -0.73
C ASP A 169 9.32 -11.07 -0.55
N PRO A 170 8.51 -12.02 -0.02
CA PRO A 170 7.06 -11.79 0.17
C PRO A 170 6.74 -10.59 1.05
N THR A 171 7.56 -10.33 2.07
CA THR A 171 7.44 -9.17 2.97
C THR A 171 7.64 -7.86 2.23
N ARG A 172 8.64 -7.79 1.32
CA ARG A 172 8.85 -6.62 0.46
C ARG A 172 7.68 -6.39 -0.50
N GLN A 173 7.15 -7.47 -1.10
CA GLN A 173 5.99 -7.39 -1.99
C GLN A 173 4.74 -6.92 -1.23
N LEU A 174 4.51 -7.42 -0.02
CA LEU A 174 3.40 -6.95 0.82
C LEU A 174 3.57 -5.48 1.21
N ALA A 175 4.78 -5.04 1.55
CA ALA A 175 5.05 -3.64 1.86
C ALA A 175 4.78 -2.71 0.65
N LEU A 176 5.10 -3.16 -0.58
CA LEU A 176 4.78 -2.42 -1.80
C LEU A 176 3.27 -2.32 -2.02
N CYS A 177 2.54 -3.41 -1.79
CA CYS A 177 1.06 -3.42 -1.83
C CYS A 177 0.45 -2.45 -0.80
N LEU A 178 0.98 -2.43 0.43
CA LEU A 178 0.53 -1.51 1.48
C LEU A 178 0.84 -0.04 1.14
N LEU A 179 1.98 0.22 0.50
CA LEU A 179 2.30 1.55 -0.02
C LEU A 179 1.27 2.01 -1.07
N GLY A 180 0.99 1.18 -2.07
CA GLY A 180 0.00 1.51 -3.10
C GLY A 180 -1.39 1.79 -2.53
N LYS A 181 -1.84 1.00 -1.54
CA LYS A 181 -3.10 1.23 -0.80
C LYS A 181 -3.05 2.52 0.03
N GLY A 182 -1.92 2.81 0.66
CA GLY A 182 -1.70 4.02 1.45
C GLY A 182 -1.76 5.28 0.59
N LEU A 183 -1.07 5.29 -0.55
CA LEU A 183 -1.10 6.37 -1.53
C LEU A 183 -2.53 6.64 -2.03
N SER A 184 -3.26 5.60 -2.42
CA SER A 184 -4.66 5.73 -2.83
C SER A 184 -5.54 6.30 -1.72
N ALA A 185 -5.31 5.92 -0.46
CA ALA A 185 -6.06 6.44 0.69
C ALA A 185 -5.74 7.90 0.99
N GLY A 186 -4.51 8.34 0.71
CA GLY A 186 -4.06 9.74 0.83
C GLY A 186 -4.44 10.64 -0.35
N GLY A 187 -5.08 10.09 -1.40
CA GLY A 187 -5.45 10.85 -2.60
C GLY A 187 -4.33 11.00 -3.64
N HIS A 188 -3.18 10.35 -3.44
CA HIS A 188 -2.03 10.36 -4.38
C HIS A 188 -2.21 9.28 -5.45
N TYR A 189 -3.21 9.43 -6.32
CA TYR A 189 -3.65 8.38 -7.22
C TYR A 189 -2.64 8.08 -8.34
N GLU A 190 -1.95 9.10 -8.86
CA GLU A 190 -0.90 8.92 -9.88
C GLU A 190 0.30 8.14 -9.32
N ASP A 191 0.74 8.48 -8.10
CA ASP A 191 1.82 7.74 -7.44
C ASP A 191 1.37 6.31 -7.10
N ALA A 192 0.12 6.12 -6.67
CA ALA A 192 -0.46 4.81 -6.42
C ALA A 192 -0.50 3.96 -7.70
N LEU A 193 -0.85 4.56 -8.83
CA LEU A 193 -0.86 3.91 -10.14
C LEU A 193 0.53 3.38 -10.48
N VAL A 194 1.57 4.23 -10.40
CA VAL A 194 2.96 3.85 -10.68
C VAL A 194 3.41 2.67 -9.81
N VAL A 195 3.11 2.73 -8.51
CA VAL A 195 3.48 1.67 -7.56
C VAL A 195 2.76 0.35 -7.89
N GLN A 196 1.46 0.39 -8.16
CA GLN A 196 0.65 -0.79 -8.45
C GLN A 196 0.98 -1.41 -9.81
N GLU A 197 1.31 -0.60 -10.81
CA GLU A 197 1.79 -1.11 -12.12
C GLU A 197 3.16 -1.79 -11.98
N ALA A 198 4.07 -1.23 -11.18
CA ALA A 198 5.36 -1.86 -10.88
C ALA A 198 5.16 -3.20 -10.13
N GLU A 199 4.26 -3.26 -9.16
CA GLU A 199 3.89 -4.48 -8.45
C GLU A 199 3.33 -5.54 -9.41
N LEU A 200 2.41 -5.13 -10.31
CA LEU A 200 1.86 -6.01 -11.34
C LEU A 200 2.93 -6.54 -12.30
N ALA A 201 3.86 -5.69 -12.73
CA ALA A 201 4.96 -6.07 -13.61
C ALA A 201 5.91 -7.07 -12.92
N THR A 202 6.22 -6.86 -11.65
CA THR A 202 7.03 -7.78 -10.85
C THR A 202 6.36 -9.13 -10.71
N GLY A 203 5.08 -9.15 -10.34
CA GLY A 203 4.31 -10.40 -10.20
C GLY A 203 4.21 -11.21 -11.50
N ARG A 204 4.12 -10.54 -12.66
CA ARG A 204 4.15 -11.22 -13.98
C ARG A 204 5.48 -11.89 -14.28
N ARG A 205 6.61 -11.30 -13.87
CA ARG A 205 7.95 -11.90 -14.06
C ARG A 205 8.17 -13.14 -13.20
N VAL A 206 7.56 -13.16 -12.02
CA VAL A 206 7.69 -14.26 -11.05
C VAL A 206 6.86 -15.48 -11.43
N GLY A 207 5.74 -15.31 -12.07
CA GLY A 207 4.95 -16.32 -12.81
C GLY A 207 4.55 -17.59 -12.07
N THR A 208 4.52 -17.63 -10.74
CA THR A 208 4.09 -18.83 -9.99
C THR A 208 2.58 -18.88 -9.77
N SER A 209 2.00 -20.08 -9.79
CA SER A 209 0.57 -20.31 -9.48
C SER A 209 0.18 -19.85 -8.07
N GLU A 210 1.12 -19.87 -7.13
CA GLU A 210 0.95 -19.41 -5.74
C GLU A 210 0.65 -17.90 -5.66
N ASN A 211 1.10 -17.12 -6.63
CA ASN A 211 0.86 -15.68 -6.70
C ASN A 211 -0.51 -15.27 -7.30
N ALA A 212 -1.36 -16.21 -7.71
CA ALA A 212 -2.61 -15.89 -8.38
C ALA A 212 -3.52 -14.98 -7.54
N ASN A 213 -3.67 -15.28 -6.26
CA ASN A 213 -4.48 -14.47 -5.34
C ASN A 213 -3.89 -13.08 -5.09
N HIS A 214 -2.57 -12.98 -4.96
CA HIS A 214 -1.88 -11.70 -4.83
C HIS A 214 -2.09 -10.83 -6.09
N MET A 215 -1.90 -11.40 -7.27
CA MET A 215 -2.12 -10.70 -8.55
C MET A 215 -3.56 -10.20 -8.73
N LEU A 216 -4.56 -10.96 -8.26
CA LEU A 216 -5.95 -10.52 -8.27
C LEU A 216 -6.18 -9.35 -7.30
N THR A 217 -5.52 -9.35 -6.14
CA THR A 217 -5.55 -8.24 -5.19
C THR A 217 -4.92 -6.98 -5.80
N VAL A 218 -3.76 -7.09 -6.45
CA VAL A 218 -3.08 -5.96 -7.14
C VAL A 218 -4.00 -5.37 -8.22
N LYS A 219 -4.59 -6.22 -9.06
CA LYS A 219 -5.54 -5.77 -10.10
C LYS A 219 -6.79 -5.10 -9.53
N SER A 220 -7.30 -5.57 -8.40
CA SER A 220 -8.42 -4.94 -7.71
C SER A 220 -8.07 -3.54 -7.19
N ASN A 221 -6.88 -3.39 -6.61
CA ASN A 221 -6.37 -2.09 -6.15
C ASN A 221 -6.16 -1.13 -7.33
N LEU A 222 -5.55 -1.62 -8.42
CA LEU A 222 -5.32 -0.86 -9.64
C LEU A 222 -6.64 -0.39 -10.28
N ALA A 223 -7.66 -1.25 -10.32
CA ALA A 223 -8.98 -0.88 -10.80
C ALA A 223 -9.63 0.23 -9.96
N LYS A 224 -9.42 0.22 -8.64
CA LYS A 224 -9.87 1.31 -7.75
C LYS A 224 -9.13 2.61 -8.06
N THR A 225 -7.83 2.55 -8.27
CA THR A 225 -7.01 3.72 -8.61
C THR A 225 -7.39 4.30 -9.97
N TYR A 226 -7.60 3.46 -10.99
CA TYR A 226 -8.13 3.91 -12.29
C TYR A 226 -9.47 4.61 -12.16
N GLN A 227 -10.37 4.09 -11.32
CA GLN A 227 -11.65 4.75 -11.08
C GLN A 227 -11.50 6.13 -10.43
N SER A 228 -10.55 6.28 -9.50
CA SER A 228 -10.27 7.57 -8.86
C SER A 228 -9.60 8.58 -9.80
N LEU A 229 -9.02 8.10 -10.92
CA LEU A 229 -8.43 8.90 -11.99
C LEU A 229 -9.39 9.10 -13.18
N ASP A 230 -10.69 8.83 -13.00
CA ASP A 230 -11.73 8.88 -14.03
C ASP A 230 -11.52 7.95 -15.25
N ARG A 231 -10.59 6.99 -15.13
CA ARG A 231 -10.28 5.96 -16.14
C ARG A 231 -11.22 4.76 -15.98
N SER A 232 -12.53 5.02 -16.06
CA SER A 232 -13.59 4.08 -15.66
C SER A 232 -13.69 2.83 -16.55
N GLU A 233 -13.36 2.91 -17.84
CA GLU A 233 -13.38 1.74 -18.75
C GLU A 233 -12.23 0.78 -18.45
N GLU A 234 -11.05 1.29 -18.12
CA GLU A 234 -9.90 0.48 -17.73
C GLU A 234 -10.17 -0.21 -16.38
N ALA A 235 -10.76 0.52 -15.43
CA ALA A 235 -11.22 -0.03 -14.17
C ALA A 235 -12.22 -1.18 -14.37
N LEU A 236 -13.20 -0.99 -15.28
CA LEU A 236 -14.21 -2.00 -15.62
C LEU A 236 -13.56 -3.27 -16.20
N SER A 237 -12.62 -3.11 -17.14
CA SER A 237 -11.90 -4.23 -17.76
C SER A 237 -11.17 -5.08 -16.71
N LEU A 238 -10.43 -4.44 -15.80
CA LEU A 238 -9.75 -5.14 -14.71
C LEU A 238 -10.71 -5.83 -13.75
N ARG A 239 -11.83 -5.18 -13.37
CA ARG A 239 -12.82 -5.79 -12.48
C ARG A 239 -13.51 -6.99 -13.11
N GLN A 240 -13.77 -6.95 -14.41
CA GLN A 240 -14.28 -8.11 -15.16
C GLN A 240 -13.28 -9.26 -15.13
N GLU A 241 -12.00 -9.00 -15.36
CA GLU A 241 -10.94 -10.01 -15.31
C GLU A 241 -10.83 -10.60 -13.89
N VAL A 242 -10.78 -9.75 -12.86
CA VAL A 242 -10.70 -10.18 -11.45
C VAL A 242 -11.89 -11.08 -11.10
N TYR A 243 -13.12 -10.65 -11.42
CA TYR A 243 -14.30 -11.46 -11.16
C TYR A 243 -14.25 -12.82 -11.85
N SER A 244 -13.92 -12.85 -13.14
CA SER A 244 -13.87 -14.09 -13.93
C SER A 244 -12.82 -15.07 -13.40
N ARG A 245 -11.63 -14.57 -13.02
CA ARG A 245 -10.56 -15.41 -12.45
C ARG A 245 -10.87 -15.87 -11.04
N THR A 246 -11.42 -14.99 -10.19
CA THR A 246 -11.80 -15.34 -8.81
C THR A 246 -12.89 -16.40 -8.81
N LEU A 247 -13.89 -16.28 -9.71
CA LEU A 247 -14.95 -17.27 -9.89
C LEU A 247 -14.38 -18.65 -10.30
N LYS A 248 -13.38 -18.66 -11.17
CA LYS A 248 -12.69 -19.89 -11.59
C LYS A 248 -11.91 -20.55 -10.45
N LEU A 249 -11.23 -19.76 -9.62
CA LEU A 249 -10.34 -20.26 -8.56
C LEU A 249 -11.11 -20.73 -7.32
N HIS A 250 -12.15 -20.02 -6.95
CA HIS A 250 -12.81 -20.19 -5.65
C HIS A 250 -14.28 -20.62 -5.75
N GLY A 251 -14.88 -20.57 -6.95
CA GLY A 251 -16.31 -20.85 -7.11
C GLY A 251 -17.21 -19.66 -6.74
N LYS A 252 -18.52 -19.84 -6.97
CA LYS A 252 -19.52 -18.75 -6.88
C LYS A 252 -19.88 -18.32 -5.46
N GLU A 253 -19.70 -19.17 -4.47
CA GLU A 253 -20.13 -18.96 -3.09
C GLU A 253 -18.98 -18.47 -2.17
N HIS A 254 -17.78 -18.33 -2.70
CA HIS A 254 -16.65 -17.85 -1.93
C HIS A 254 -16.69 -16.32 -1.74
N GLY A 255 -16.38 -15.81 -0.54
CA GLY A 255 -16.45 -14.39 -0.19
C GLY A 255 -15.67 -13.47 -1.14
N ARG A 256 -14.48 -13.89 -1.60
CA ARG A 256 -13.69 -13.14 -2.60
C ARG A 256 -14.40 -13.01 -3.94
N THR A 257 -15.14 -14.02 -4.36
CA THR A 257 -15.91 -13.98 -5.62
C THR A 257 -17.10 -13.04 -5.50
N LEU A 258 -17.79 -13.06 -4.37
CA LEU A 258 -18.89 -12.14 -4.07
C LEU A 258 -18.41 -10.70 -4.00
N GLN A 259 -17.27 -10.45 -3.36
CA GLN A 259 -16.65 -9.12 -3.32
C GLN A 259 -16.25 -8.64 -4.73
N ALA A 260 -15.63 -9.50 -5.54
CA ALA A 260 -15.27 -9.17 -6.92
C ALA A 260 -16.51 -8.89 -7.79
N ALA A 261 -17.60 -9.65 -7.61
CA ALA A 261 -18.87 -9.41 -8.29
C ALA A 261 -19.45 -8.04 -7.89
N SER A 262 -19.46 -7.70 -6.61
CA SER A 262 -19.92 -6.39 -6.10
C SER A 262 -19.13 -5.23 -6.71
N ASN A 263 -17.79 -5.32 -6.72
CA ASN A 263 -16.93 -4.31 -7.32
C ASN A 263 -17.18 -4.16 -8.84
N TYR A 264 -17.42 -5.26 -9.55
CA TYR A 264 -17.74 -5.25 -10.98
C TYR A 264 -19.11 -4.61 -11.24
N VAL A 265 -20.13 -4.96 -10.45
CA VAL A 265 -21.47 -4.32 -10.51
C VAL A 265 -21.35 -2.81 -10.29
N SER A 266 -20.60 -2.38 -9.30
CA SER A 266 -20.41 -0.94 -9.01
C SER A 266 -19.81 -0.18 -10.21
N SER A 267 -18.83 -0.77 -10.91
CA SER A 267 -18.30 -0.15 -12.15
C SER A 267 -19.32 -0.09 -13.27
N LEU A 268 -20.12 -1.16 -13.46
CA LEU A 268 -21.16 -1.19 -14.47
C LEU A 268 -22.23 -0.12 -14.22
N ILE A 269 -22.61 0.09 -12.96
CA ILE A 269 -23.56 1.14 -12.56
C ILE A 269 -22.97 2.52 -12.83
N GLY A 270 -21.71 2.76 -12.44
CA GLY A 270 -21.02 4.03 -12.67
C GLY A 270 -20.95 4.40 -14.17
N LEU A 271 -20.78 3.40 -15.04
CA LEU A 271 -20.81 3.56 -16.49
C LEU A 271 -22.21 3.46 -17.12
N LYS A 272 -23.28 3.49 -16.30
CA LYS A 272 -24.68 3.39 -16.73
C LYS A 272 -25.02 2.12 -17.52
N ARG A 273 -24.22 1.04 -17.38
CA ARG A 273 -24.44 -0.27 -18.02
C ARG A 273 -25.41 -1.12 -17.21
N PHE A 274 -26.59 -0.58 -16.91
CA PHE A 274 -27.58 -1.15 -15.97
C PHE A 274 -28.04 -2.56 -16.33
N GLN A 275 -28.20 -2.89 -17.61
CA GLN A 275 -28.64 -4.24 -18.02
C GLN A 275 -27.57 -5.30 -17.70
N GLN A 276 -26.30 -4.96 -17.88
CA GLN A 276 -25.19 -5.85 -17.53
C GLN A 276 -25.08 -6.03 -16.00
N ALA A 277 -25.22 -4.93 -15.24
CA ALA A 277 -25.24 -4.97 -13.79
C ALA A 277 -26.39 -5.86 -13.27
N LYS A 278 -27.60 -5.70 -13.78
CA LYS A 278 -28.78 -6.50 -13.43
C LYS A 278 -28.57 -8.00 -13.73
N LYS A 279 -27.96 -8.33 -14.88
CA LYS A 279 -27.64 -9.72 -15.26
C LYS A 279 -26.62 -10.35 -14.29
N LEU A 280 -25.61 -9.58 -13.86
CA LEU A 280 -24.61 -10.04 -12.90
C LEU A 280 -25.22 -10.23 -11.51
N LEU A 281 -26.01 -9.26 -11.01
CA LEU A 281 -26.70 -9.32 -9.73
C LEU A 281 -27.62 -10.54 -9.63
N ARG A 282 -28.40 -10.83 -10.67
CA ARG A 282 -29.26 -12.03 -10.72
C ARG A 282 -28.48 -13.34 -10.51
N LYS A 283 -27.19 -13.38 -10.91
CA LYS A 283 -26.33 -14.54 -10.72
C LYS A 283 -25.67 -14.58 -9.34
N SER A 284 -25.31 -13.43 -8.77
CA SER A 284 -24.51 -13.34 -7.54
C SER A 284 -25.36 -13.27 -6.27
N ILE A 285 -26.55 -12.63 -6.29
CA ILE A 285 -27.43 -12.50 -5.10
C ILE A 285 -27.83 -13.85 -4.50
N PRO A 286 -28.26 -14.87 -5.27
CA PRO A 286 -28.60 -16.18 -4.68
C PRO A 286 -27.44 -16.86 -3.97
N ALA A 287 -26.21 -16.66 -4.49
CA ALA A 287 -25.00 -17.19 -3.85
C ALA A 287 -24.67 -16.40 -2.57
N ALA A 288 -24.80 -15.07 -2.60
CA ALA A 288 -24.57 -14.21 -1.43
C ALA A 288 -25.54 -14.55 -0.28
N ARG A 289 -26.82 -14.71 -0.57
CA ARG A 289 -27.84 -15.12 0.43
C ARG A 289 -27.49 -16.44 1.11
N ARG A 290 -27.08 -17.45 0.36
CA ARG A 290 -26.67 -18.74 0.95
C ARG A 290 -25.46 -18.63 1.85
N VAL A 291 -24.51 -17.76 1.51
CA VAL A 291 -23.29 -17.55 2.32
C VAL A 291 -23.58 -16.74 3.59
N LEU A 292 -24.54 -15.82 3.53
CA LEU A 292 -24.92 -14.96 4.66
C LEU A 292 -25.98 -15.60 5.57
N GLY A 293 -26.57 -16.73 5.17
CA GLY A 293 -27.58 -17.42 5.95
C GLY A 293 -28.98 -16.80 5.86
N GLU A 294 -29.29 -16.14 4.71
CA GLU A 294 -30.58 -15.54 4.40
C GLU A 294 -31.37 -16.37 3.39
#